data_2c3f04b1a50227910c70f361ca82ff8a
#
_entry.id   2c3f04b1a50227910c70f361ca82ff8a
#
_cell.length_a   1.000
_cell.length_b   1.000
_cell.length_c   1.000
_cell.angle_alpha   90.00
_cell.angle_beta   90.00
_cell.angle_gamma   90.00
#
_symmetry.space_group_name_H-M   'P 1'
#
loop_
_entity.id
_entity.type
_entity.pdbx_description
1 polymer ?
#
loop_
_entity_poly.entity_id
_entity_poly.type
_entity_poly.pdbx_seq_one_letter_code
_entity_poly.pdbx_strand_id
1 'polypeptide(L)'
;MNDIRRTILWVIFGFSMVLLWDQWQIFNGQKATFFPTPAPLAAQPSAQGADVPPNATTSSNASNNSAVNGANNGTTAGVPQPVGAATPNPANAISAAGNIPVQDNTAQKREVVQITTDVLKVDFDTEGGSVVRVEFLKHVDVNRPGQNVVLLDNSVERIYMAQTGLISSVPGVNLPTHKTMMTARPGARVMKGNDKTLSVVFESAPQNGVQLIKTYTFKGDDYAIDVKHDIVNTSNQDVAPQLYYQLVRDGNKPAGESSFYATFTGPAIYTEAKKYQKVEFEDIKKKKIDIETQSSTGYVAMVQHYFASAWVLPDGLLRNISMDAVDIGARMPDCCYRATLIAPLEAIAPGKTKSVSAKLFAGPQEEHELEAIYPGLELVKDYGWLTILAKPLYWLLNKLNNILNNWGWSIVALVVLIKAGFYWLNAHAYKSMAKMKAINPKIMDMRERLKDNPQQMQVEMMKIYREEKVNPLGGCLPIAIQIPVFIALYWVLLSTVEMRNAPWVLWIHDLAAPDTSLGIWFGVPIGILPIVMTLTTVLQTALNPAPPDPMQAKLMWIMPLAFSVMFFFFPSGLVLYWITNNVLSIAQQWVINTRMGVPPQFNLPKF
;
A
#
# COMPACT_ATOMS: atom_id res chain seq x y z
N MET A 1 -34.55 -7.28 34.32
CA MET A 1 -33.10 -7.49 34.51
C MET A 1 -32.47 -8.42 33.48
N ASN A 2 -33.23 -9.35 32.89
CA ASN A 2 -32.66 -10.31 31.91
C ASN A 2 -32.35 -9.72 30.55
N ASP A 3 -33.06 -8.69 30.08
CA ASP A 3 -32.87 -8.09 28.75
C ASP A 3 -31.60 -7.23 28.67
N ILE A 4 -31.22 -6.55 29.76
CA ILE A 4 -29.97 -5.78 29.80
C ILE A 4 -28.77 -6.72 29.70
N ARG A 5 -28.78 -7.85 30.39
CA ARG A 5 -27.76 -8.88 30.32
C ARG A 5 -27.69 -9.47 28.92
N ARG A 6 -28.83 -9.67 28.27
CA ARG A 6 -28.92 -10.22 26.93
C ARG A 6 -28.40 -9.25 25.86
N THR A 7 -28.72 -7.96 25.98
CA THR A 7 -28.20 -6.92 25.08
C THR A 7 -26.71 -6.70 25.28
N ILE A 8 -26.23 -6.68 26.53
CA ILE A 8 -24.79 -6.64 26.85
C ILE A 8 -24.09 -7.88 26.26
N LEU A 9 -24.69 -9.06 26.42
CA LEU A 9 -24.15 -10.30 25.84
C LEU A 9 -24.10 -10.25 24.30
N TRP A 10 -25.11 -9.67 23.64
CA TRP A 10 -25.08 -9.49 22.18
C TRP A 10 -24.05 -8.48 21.72
N VAL A 11 -23.84 -7.38 22.45
CA VAL A 11 -22.77 -6.41 22.17
C VAL A 11 -21.40 -7.04 22.43
N ILE A 12 -21.23 -7.74 23.55
CA ILE A 12 -19.99 -8.49 23.85
C ILE A 12 -19.78 -9.58 22.81
N PHE A 13 -20.82 -10.31 22.42
CA PHE A 13 -20.74 -11.33 21.40
C PHE A 13 -20.33 -10.74 20.02
N GLY A 14 -20.97 -9.64 19.59
CA GLY A 14 -20.60 -8.95 18.37
C GLY A 14 -19.16 -8.45 18.38
N PHE A 15 -18.75 -7.81 19.48
CA PHE A 15 -17.37 -7.34 19.65
C PHE A 15 -16.38 -8.50 19.76
N SER A 16 -16.75 -9.57 20.49
CA SER A 16 -15.95 -10.79 20.57
C SER A 16 -15.83 -11.49 19.22
N MET A 17 -16.87 -11.45 18.39
CA MET A 17 -16.84 -12.02 17.03
C MET A 17 -15.87 -11.25 16.13
N VAL A 18 -15.84 -9.92 16.24
CA VAL A 18 -14.86 -9.07 15.55
C VAL A 18 -13.44 -9.36 16.05
N LEU A 19 -13.22 -9.46 17.36
CA LEU A 19 -11.93 -9.82 17.94
C LEU A 19 -11.50 -11.24 17.55
N LEU A 20 -12.43 -12.20 17.58
CA LEU A 20 -12.16 -13.59 17.15
C LEU A 20 -11.87 -13.67 15.65
N TRP A 21 -12.54 -12.87 14.84
CA TRP A 21 -12.22 -12.75 13.42
C TRP A 21 -10.80 -12.23 13.22
N ASP A 22 -10.42 -11.16 13.91
CA ASP A 22 -9.06 -10.61 13.82
C ASP A 22 -8.02 -11.59 14.35
N GLN A 23 -8.29 -12.30 15.47
CA GLN A 23 -7.41 -13.34 15.99
C GLN A 23 -7.33 -14.56 15.05
N TRP A 24 -8.44 -14.92 14.40
CA TRP A 24 -8.46 -15.98 13.39
C TRP A 24 -7.65 -15.59 12.15
N GLN A 25 -7.74 -14.33 11.71
CA GLN A 25 -6.90 -13.79 10.64
C GLN A 25 -5.42 -13.84 11.01
N ILE A 26 -5.07 -13.39 12.22
CA ILE A 26 -3.69 -13.46 12.75
C ILE A 26 -3.20 -14.91 12.84
N PHE A 27 -4.04 -15.82 13.33
CA PHE A 27 -3.72 -17.25 13.43
C PHE A 27 -3.48 -17.88 12.06
N ASN A 28 -4.21 -17.45 11.02
CA ASN A 28 -4.01 -17.89 9.64
C ASN A 28 -2.90 -17.10 8.91
N GLY A 29 -2.11 -16.29 9.63
CA GLY A 29 -1.02 -15.50 9.06
C GLY A 29 -1.46 -14.27 8.29
N GLN A 30 -2.73 -13.87 8.39
CA GLN A 30 -3.25 -12.64 7.79
C GLN A 30 -3.25 -11.51 8.82
N LYS A 31 -3.22 -10.26 8.36
CA LYS A 31 -3.29 -9.10 9.26
C LYS A 31 -4.69 -8.95 9.84
N ALA A 32 -4.75 -8.51 11.10
CA ALA A 32 -6.01 -8.13 11.73
C ALA A 32 -6.74 -7.08 10.87
N THR A 33 -8.03 -7.31 10.62
CA THR A 33 -8.83 -6.45 9.74
C THR A 33 -9.34 -5.21 10.44
N PHE A 34 -9.64 -5.32 11.74
CA PHE A 34 -10.28 -4.26 12.52
C PHE A 34 -9.38 -3.64 13.59
N PHE A 35 -8.46 -4.42 14.18
CA PHE A 35 -7.54 -3.98 15.23
C PHE A 35 -6.10 -4.38 14.89
N PRO A 36 -5.37 -3.57 14.14
CA PRO A 36 -3.97 -3.87 13.83
C PRO A 36 -3.14 -3.88 15.13
N THR A 37 -2.46 -4.98 15.38
CA THR A 37 -1.58 -5.14 16.54
C THR A 37 -0.39 -4.19 16.38
N PRO A 38 -0.04 -3.36 17.39
CA PRO A 38 1.18 -2.57 17.36
C PRO A 38 2.38 -3.50 17.26
N ALA A 39 3.35 -3.17 16.43
CA ALA A 39 4.62 -3.88 16.39
C ALA A 39 5.28 -3.84 17.78
N PRO A 40 5.87 -4.96 18.26
CA PRO A 40 6.57 -4.94 19.54
C PRO A 40 7.69 -3.91 19.48
N LEU A 41 7.67 -2.97 20.42
CA LEU A 41 8.77 -2.05 20.65
C LEU A 41 10.02 -2.88 20.95
N ALA A 42 11.06 -2.69 20.15
CA ALA A 42 12.36 -3.28 20.40
C ALA A 42 12.83 -2.86 21.80
N ALA A 43 13.02 -3.84 22.67
CA ALA A 43 13.52 -3.63 24.02
C ALA A 43 14.93 -3.02 23.94
N GLN A 44 15.10 -1.81 24.46
CA GLN A 44 16.41 -1.25 24.74
C GLN A 44 17.12 -2.12 25.78
N PRO A 45 18.40 -2.41 25.64
CA PRO A 45 19.15 -3.12 26.67
C PRO A 45 19.43 -2.19 27.86
N SER A 46 18.77 -2.44 28.96
CA SER A 46 19.13 -1.85 30.25
C SER A 46 20.35 -2.57 30.82
N ALA A 47 21.43 -1.83 30.99
CA ALA A 47 22.61 -2.25 31.75
C ALA A 47 22.35 -2.11 33.24
N GLN A 48 22.66 -3.19 33.99
CA GLN A 48 23.13 -3.27 35.40
C GLN A 48 22.88 -4.69 35.89
N GLY A 49 23.84 -5.44 36.36
CA GLY A 49 24.90 -5.32 37.30
C GLY A 49 24.90 -6.59 38.13
N ALA A 50 26.00 -7.34 38.08
CA ALA A 50 26.62 -8.26 39.04
C ALA A 50 25.76 -9.08 40.01
N ASP A 51 25.82 -10.41 39.98
CA ASP A 51 26.55 -11.25 40.94
C ASP A 51 26.44 -12.75 40.64
N VAL A 52 27.55 -13.47 40.85
CA VAL A 52 27.87 -14.89 40.65
C VAL A 52 28.02 -15.50 42.06
N PRO A 53 28.19 -16.83 42.31
CA PRO A 53 27.82 -18.12 41.74
C PRO A 53 27.23 -19.13 42.81
N PRO A 54 27.41 -20.47 42.80
CA PRO A 54 27.94 -21.47 41.84
C PRO A 54 27.25 -22.86 41.80
N ASN A 55 27.75 -23.74 40.90
CA ASN A 55 27.83 -25.25 40.92
C ASN A 55 26.55 -26.04 40.50
N ALA A 56 26.64 -27.14 39.81
CA ALA A 56 27.69 -28.08 39.36
C ALA A 56 27.12 -29.09 38.34
N THR A 57 27.98 -29.54 37.41
CA THR A 57 28.17 -30.93 36.86
C THR A 57 26.96 -31.65 36.25
N THR A 58 27.01 -32.26 35.09
CA THR A 58 27.99 -33.14 34.44
C THR A 58 27.58 -33.49 33.01
N SER A 59 28.54 -33.55 32.11
CA SER A 59 28.87 -34.52 31.03
C SER A 59 27.76 -35.03 30.11
N SER A 60 27.94 -35.22 28.80
CA SER A 60 29.10 -35.61 28.04
C SER A 60 28.79 -35.66 26.54
N ASN A 61 29.87 -35.49 25.78
CA ASN A 61 30.21 -36.02 24.45
C ASN A 61 29.49 -35.46 23.23
N ALA A 62 30.18 -34.70 22.49
CA ALA A 62 31.21 -34.95 21.44
C ALA A 62 30.57 -35.21 20.09
N SER A 63 30.78 -34.39 19.11
CA SER A 63 31.91 -34.42 18.22
C SER A 63 31.87 -33.24 17.24
N ASN A 64 32.97 -32.53 17.21
CA ASN A 64 33.69 -31.91 16.11
C ASN A 64 32.99 -31.85 14.74
N ASN A 65 32.83 -30.63 14.20
CA ASN A 65 33.78 -30.22 13.19
C ASN A 65 33.77 -28.71 12.98
N SER A 66 34.85 -28.13 13.37
CA SER A 66 35.31 -26.81 12.94
C SER A 66 35.59 -26.86 11.45
N ALA A 67 35.02 -25.95 10.70
CA ALA A 67 35.63 -25.51 9.47
C ALA A 67 35.44 -24.00 9.36
N VAL A 68 36.46 -23.33 9.82
CA VAL A 68 36.83 -21.98 9.37
C VAL A 68 36.97 -22.04 7.86
N ASN A 69 36.22 -21.22 7.16
CA ASN A 69 36.64 -20.60 5.91
C ASN A 69 35.97 -19.25 5.75
N GLY A 70 36.55 -18.29 6.40
CA GLY A 70 36.44 -16.93 5.94
C GLY A 70 37.40 -16.78 4.77
N ALA A 71 36.89 -16.50 3.61
CA ALA A 71 37.59 -15.76 2.57
C ALA A 71 36.64 -15.35 1.45
N ASN A 72 36.54 -14.05 1.22
CA ASN A 72 36.12 -13.40 -0.02
C ASN A 72 34.68 -13.62 -0.51
N ASN A 73 33.69 -13.19 0.25
CA ASN A 73 32.32 -13.01 -0.26
C ASN A 73 31.92 -11.53 -0.47
N GLY A 74 32.86 -10.61 -0.51
CA GLY A 74 32.54 -9.17 -0.66
C GLY A 74 32.04 -8.75 -2.04
N THR A 75 32.36 -9.51 -3.09
CA THR A 75 32.05 -9.11 -4.49
C THR A 75 30.76 -9.67 -5.05
N THR A 76 30.19 -10.71 -4.45
CA THR A 76 28.96 -11.37 -4.94
C THR A 76 27.71 -11.09 -4.10
N ALA A 77 27.85 -10.46 -2.94
CA ALA A 77 26.70 -10.10 -2.11
C ALA A 77 25.72 -9.19 -2.87
N GLY A 78 24.45 -9.59 -2.88
CA GLY A 78 23.39 -8.85 -3.59
C GLY A 78 23.24 -9.16 -5.08
N VAL A 79 24.13 -9.94 -5.71
CA VAL A 79 23.98 -10.42 -7.09
C VAL A 79 23.04 -11.65 -7.10
N PRO A 80 22.02 -11.70 -7.99
CA PRO A 80 21.15 -12.87 -8.08
C PRO A 80 21.92 -14.08 -8.63
N GLN A 81 21.46 -15.29 -8.28
CA GLN A 81 22.04 -16.52 -8.81
C GLN A 81 21.54 -16.80 -10.22
N PRO A 82 22.38 -17.31 -11.13
CA PRO A 82 21.97 -17.69 -12.47
C PRO A 82 21.01 -18.89 -12.43
N VAL A 83 20.02 -18.88 -13.33
CA VAL A 83 19.07 -19.97 -13.48
C VAL A 83 19.69 -21.10 -14.32
N GLY A 84 19.54 -22.34 -13.86
CA GLY A 84 20.10 -23.51 -14.55
C GLY A 84 21.58 -23.77 -14.28
N ALA A 85 22.22 -23.04 -13.34
CA ALA A 85 23.55 -23.37 -12.86
C ALA A 85 23.50 -24.70 -12.10
N ALA A 86 24.28 -25.69 -12.54
CA ALA A 86 24.46 -26.93 -11.78
C ALA A 86 25.13 -26.59 -10.44
N THR A 87 24.54 -27.07 -9.33
CA THR A 87 25.19 -27.00 -8.02
C THR A 87 26.52 -27.74 -8.11
N PRO A 88 27.67 -27.12 -7.75
CA PRO A 88 28.94 -27.82 -7.76
C PRO A 88 28.90 -28.98 -6.77
N ASN A 89 29.08 -30.19 -7.27
CA ASN A 89 29.27 -31.37 -6.42
C ASN A 89 30.65 -31.22 -5.72
N PRO A 90 30.78 -31.28 -4.37
CA PRO A 90 31.99 -30.93 -3.68
C PRO A 90 33.16 -31.94 -3.82
N ALA A 91 33.08 -32.85 -4.78
CA ALA A 91 34.04 -33.99 -4.85
C ALA A 91 35.17 -33.88 -5.89
N ASN A 92 35.42 -32.74 -6.56
CA ASN A 92 36.60 -32.60 -7.42
C ASN A 92 37.08 -31.15 -7.51
N ALA A 93 37.73 -30.67 -6.44
CA ALA A 93 38.54 -29.45 -6.49
C ALA A 93 40.01 -29.83 -6.55
N ILE A 94 40.55 -30.03 -7.73
CA ILE A 94 41.99 -30.10 -7.97
C ILE A 94 42.52 -28.67 -8.00
N SER A 95 43.38 -28.32 -7.04
CA SER A 95 44.10 -27.07 -6.93
C SER A 95 44.94 -26.81 -8.17
N ALA A 96 44.63 -25.79 -8.92
CA ALA A 96 45.57 -25.15 -9.82
C ALA A 96 45.88 -23.75 -9.29
N ALA A 97 46.92 -23.64 -8.50
CA ALA A 97 47.53 -22.37 -8.11
C ALA A 97 48.29 -21.80 -9.33
N GLY A 98 47.66 -20.91 -10.06
CA GLY A 98 48.29 -20.07 -11.04
C GLY A 98 48.26 -18.62 -10.55
N ASN A 99 49.42 -18.04 -10.26
CA ASN A 99 49.58 -16.62 -9.96
C ASN A 99 49.05 -15.78 -11.14
N ILE A 100 47.90 -15.16 -10.96
CA ILE A 100 47.43 -14.11 -11.88
C ILE A 100 48.08 -12.82 -11.41
N PRO A 101 48.75 -12.05 -12.28
CA PRO A 101 49.26 -10.73 -11.93
C PRO A 101 48.11 -9.84 -11.46
N VAL A 102 48.26 -9.27 -10.28
CA VAL A 102 47.37 -8.20 -9.80
C VAL A 102 47.58 -7.02 -10.74
N GLN A 103 46.68 -6.84 -11.66
CA GLN A 103 46.60 -5.64 -12.46
C GLN A 103 46.17 -4.51 -11.52
N ASP A 104 47.01 -3.51 -11.35
CA ASP A 104 46.72 -2.27 -10.62
C ASP A 104 45.44 -1.67 -11.22
N ASN A 105 44.31 -1.99 -10.63
CA ASN A 105 43.09 -1.22 -10.79
C ASN A 105 43.35 0.12 -10.10
N THR A 106 43.68 1.13 -10.88
CA THR A 106 43.46 2.52 -10.49
C THR A 106 42.01 2.59 -10.04
N ALA A 107 41.78 2.69 -8.74
CA ALA A 107 40.46 2.65 -8.13
C ALA A 107 39.62 3.77 -8.73
N GLN A 108 38.78 3.44 -9.70
CA GLN A 108 37.84 4.39 -10.24
C GLN A 108 36.98 4.88 -9.08
N LYS A 109 37.04 6.18 -8.83
CA LYS A 109 36.33 6.81 -7.74
C LYS A 109 34.84 6.68 -8.00
N ARG A 110 34.11 6.13 -7.05
CA ARG A 110 32.65 6.07 -7.07
C ARG A 110 32.09 7.49 -7.13
N GLU A 111 31.29 7.78 -8.14
CA GLU A 111 30.69 9.09 -8.37
C GLU A 111 29.18 8.96 -8.49
N VAL A 112 28.48 10.04 -8.13
CA VAL A 112 27.04 10.17 -8.31
C VAL A 112 26.78 11.05 -9.52
N VAL A 113 26.01 10.52 -10.47
CA VAL A 113 25.56 11.23 -11.67
C VAL A 113 24.08 11.59 -11.50
N GLN A 114 23.79 12.89 -11.41
CA GLN A 114 22.44 13.40 -11.23
C GLN A 114 21.82 13.81 -12.57
N ILE A 115 20.59 13.39 -12.81
CA ILE A 115 19.73 13.78 -13.93
C ILE A 115 18.49 14.48 -13.40
N THR A 116 18.13 15.62 -13.99
CA THR A 116 16.94 16.38 -13.61
C THR A 116 16.06 16.58 -14.83
N THR A 117 14.80 16.14 -14.74
CA THR A 117 13.73 16.41 -15.69
C THR A 117 12.76 17.44 -15.09
N ASP A 118 11.63 17.64 -15.70
CA ASP A 118 10.53 18.48 -15.22
C ASP A 118 9.74 17.83 -14.06
N VAL A 119 9.79 16.49 -13.93
CA VAL A 119 9.05 15.74 -12.88
C VAL A 119 9.95 14.93 -11.97
N LEU A 120 11.16 14.56 -12.41
CA LEU A 120 12.09 13.67 -11.70
C LEU A 120 13.45 14.33 -11.48
N LYS A 121 14.04 14.03 -10.30
CA LYS A 121 15.46 14.19 -10.04
C LYS A 121 16.01 12.83 -9.63
N VAL A 122 16.93 12.30 -10.46
CA VAL A 122 17.42 10.92 -10.35
C VAL A 122 18.92 10.92 -10.16
N ASP A 123 19.39 10.23 -9.11
CA ASP A 123 20.81 10.03 -8.87
C ASP A 123 21.19 8.59 -9.23
N PHE A 124 22.23 8.49 -10.06
CA PHE A 124 22.85 7.25 -10.47
C PHE A 124 24.21 7.10 -9.77
N ASP A 125 24.48 5.89 -9.32
CA ASP A 125 25.80 5.50 -8.85
C ASP A 125 26.60 4.92 -10.02
N THR A 126 27.85 5.35 -10.19
CA THR A 126 28.76 4.73 -11.18
C THR A 126 29.10 3.29 -10.85
N GLU A 127 28.93 2.83 -9.60
CA GLU A 127 28.89 1.41 -9.28
C GLU A 127 27.64 0.79 -9.87
N GLY A 128 27.80 0.06 -10.96
CA GLY A 128 26.74 -0.61 -11.69
C GLY A 128 25.87 0.29 -12.56
N GLY A 129 26.06 1.60 -12.60
CA GLY A 129 25.10 2.52 -13.21
C GLY A 129 23.71 2.35 -12.61
N SER A 130 23.64 2.16 -11.28
CA SER A 130 22.42 1.84 -10.53
C SER A 130 21.64 3.10 -10.18
N VAL A 131 20.30 3.04 -10.20
CA VAL A 131 19.45 4.13 -9.70
C VAL A 131 19.40 4.05 -8.18
N VAL A 132 19.98 5.04 -7.51
CA VAL A 132 20.12 5.05 -6.05
C VAL A 132 19.25 6.08 -5.34
N ARG A 133 18.71 7.06 -6.07
CA ARG A 133 17.78 8.04 -5.55
C ARG A 133 16.82 8.51 -6.64
N VAL A 134 15.54 8.61 -6.29
CA VAL A 134 14.51 9.22 -7.15
C VAL A 134 13.68 10.17 -6.29
N GLU A 135 13.68 11.44 -6.65
CA GLU A 135 12.93 12.52 -6.01
C GLU A 135 11.90 13.06 -7.01
N PHE A 136 10.66 13.29 -6.53
CA PHE A 136 9.53 13.76 -7.35
C PHE A 136 9.37 15.27 -7.24
N LEU A 137 9.65 16.00 -8.29
CA LEU A 137 9.63 17.47 -8.27
C LEU A 137 8.22 18.06 -8.16
N LYS A 138 7.19 17.32 -8.53
CA LYS A 138 5.78 17.74 -8.44
C LYS A 138 5.07 17.28 -7.15
N HIS A 139 5.73 16.52 -6.28
CA HIS A 139 5.11 15.97 -5.07
C HIS A 139 5.88 16.37 -3.81
N VAL A 140 5.27 17.24 -3.02
CA VAL A 140 5.85 17.70 -1.73
C VAL A 140 5.68 16.61 -0.66
N ASP A 141 6.69 16.45 0.20
CA ASP A 141 6.62 15.56 1.36
C ASP A 141 5.84 16.24 2.49
N VAL A 142 4.70 15.65 2.84
CA VAL A 142 3.83 16.15 3.93
C VAL A 142 4.54 16.10 5.30
N ASN A 143 5.45 15.15 5.48
CA ASN A 143 6.18 14.97 6.75
C ASN A 143 7.42 15.87 6.85
N ARG A 144 7.91 16.40 5.73
CA ARG A 144 9.08 17.28 5.65
C ARG A 144 8.73 18.53 4.82
N PRO A 145 8.09 19.55 5.42
CA PRO A 145 7.68 20.76 4.70
C PRO A 145 8.85 21.39 3.94
N GLY A 146 8.63 21.73 2.69
CA GLY A 146 9.65 22.31 1.82
C GLY A 146 10.59 21.30 1.15
N GLN A 147 10.41 20.00 1.37
CA GLN A 147 11.13 18.95 0.66
C GLN A 147 10.17 18.17 -0.25
N ASN A 148 10.71 17.62 -1.32
CA ASN A 148 9.98 16.75 -2.21
C ASN A 148 9.98 15.30 -1.71
N VAL A 149 9.00 14.51 -2.17
CA VAL A 149 8.95 13.08 -1.89
C VAL A 149 10.14 12.37 -2.56
N VAL A 150 10.86 11.58 -1.79
CA VAL A 150 11.92 10.70 -2.27
C VAL A 150 11.42 9.26 -2.19
N LEU A 151 11.33 8.59 -3.35
CA LEU A 151 10.88 7.20 -3.44
C LEU A 151 12.05 6.22 -3.25
N LEU A 152 13.02 6.25 -4.15
CA LEU A 152 14.25 5.48 -4.02
C LEU A 152 15.25 6.32 -3.23
N ASP A 153 15.96 5.68 -2.30
CA ASP A 153 16.98 6.33 -1.47
C ASP A 153 17.99 5.30 -0.94
N ASN A 154 19.25 5.54 -1.21
CA ASN A 154 20.36 4.75 -0.66
C ASN A 154 21.14 5.58 0.36
N SER A 155 20.48 5.91 1.45
CA SER A 155 21.03 6.68 2.57
C SER A 155 21.41 5.79 3.76
N VAL A 156 21.87 6.39 4.85
CA VAL A 156 22.15 5.67 6.10
C VAL A 156 20.87 5.11 6.72
N GLU A 157 19.76 5.78 6.51
CA GLU A 157 18.47 5.46 7.13
C GLU A 157 17.61 4.54 6.28
N ARG A 158 17.83 4.53 4.96
CA ARG A 158 16.99 3.80 4.00
C ARG A 158 17.81 3.14 2.92
N ILE A 159 17.33 2.00 2.48
CA ILE A 159 17.85 1.29 1.33
C ILE A 159 16.69 0.97 0.40
N TYR A 160 16.66 1.68 -0.75
CA TYR A 160 15.71 1.40 -1.80
C TYR A 160 16.34 1.79 -3.15
N MET A 161 16.65 0.80 -3.99
CA MET A 161 17.41 0.96 -5.22
C MET A 161 16.85 0.12 -6.35
N ALA A 162 17.10 0.57 -7.59
CA ALA A 162 16.86 -0.20 -8.80
C ALA A 162 18.19 -0.53 -9.48
N GLN A 163 18.44 -1.81 -9.71
CA GLN A 163 19.73 -2.31 -10.18
C GLN A 163 19.56 -3.32 -11.30
N THR A 164 20.53 -3.37 -12.22
CA THR A 164 20.58 -4.35 -13.30
C THR A 164 22.01 -4.83 -13.54
N GLY A 165 22.19 -5.96 -14.20
CA GLY A 165 23.51 -6.48 -14.54
C GLY A 165 23.44 -7.83 -15.22
N LEU A 166 24.60 -8.38 -15.55
CA LEU A 166 24.73 -9.67 -16.20
C LEU A 166 25.24 -10.73 -15.22
N ILE A 167 24.77 -11.96 -15.40
CA ILE A 167 25.28 -13.15 -14.72
C ILE A 167 25.49 -14.26 -15.74
N SER A 168 26.37 -15.20 -15.44
CA SER A 168 26.64 -16.36 -16.28
C SER A 168 26.15 -17.62 -15.60
N SER A 169 25.57 -18.55 -16.35
CA SER A 169 25.29 -19.92 -15.88
C SER A 169 26.56 -20.78 -15.80
N VAL A 170 27.66 -20.33 -16.43
CA VAL A 170 28.93 -21.04 -16.40
C VAL A 170 29.69 -20.67 -15.12
N PRO A 171 30.03 -21.63 -14.24
CA PRO A 171 30.77 -21.36 -13.02
C PRO A 171 32.12 -20.70 -13.28
N GLY A 172 32.47 -19.69 -12.48
CA GLY A 172 33.74 -18.99 -12.56
C GLY A 172 33.80 -17.87 -13.63
N VAL A 173 32.76 -17.70 -14.45
CA VAL A 173 32.69 -16.60 -15.41
C VAL A 173 31.99 -15.40 -14.78
N ASN A 174 32.77 -14.37 -14.47
CA ASN A 174 32.26 -13.12 -13.90
C ASN A 174 31.92 -12.14 -15.04
N LEU A 175 30.68 -11.70 -15.11
CA LEU A 175 30.19 -10.70 -16.07
C LEU A 175 29.95 -9.35 -15.37
N PRO A 176 29.81 -8.25 -16.13
CA PRO A 176 29.48 -6.95 -15.54
C PRO A 176 28.17 -6.97 -14.75
N THR A 177 28.23 -6.74 -13.43
CA THR A 177 27.10 -6.72 -12.50
C THR A 177 26.80 -5.30 -12.04
N HIS A 178 25.83 -5.14 -11.13
CA HIS A 178 25.59 -3.87 -10.44
C HIS A 178 26.69 -3.47 -9.43
N LYS A 179 27.73 -4.32 -9.26
CA LYS A 179 28.94 -4.02 -8.49
C LYS A 179 30.11 -3.59 -9.36
N THR A 180 29.97 -3.69 -10.68
CA THR A 180 31.02 -3.31 -11.63
C THR A 180 31.05 -1.80 -11.78
N MET A 181 32.22 -1.18 -11.64
CA MET A 181 32.38 0.25 -11.91
C MET A 181 32.13 0.55 -13.39
N MET A 182 31.31 1.55 -13.65
CA MET A 182 30.93 1.99 -14.99
C MET A 182 31.31 3.46 -15.19
N THR A 183 31.67 3.81 -16.41
CA THR A 183 31.97 5.19 -16.80
C THR A 183 30.70 5.82 -17.40
N ALA A 184 30.30 6.98 -16.87
CA ALA A 184 29.21 7.75 -17.43
C ALA A 184 29.73 8.57 -18.63
N ARG A 185 29.08 8.44 -19.80
CA ARG A 185 29.42 9.29 -20.94
C ARG A 185 29.08 10.76 -20.65
N PRO A 186 29.93 11.72 -21.08
CA PRO A 186 29.59 13.12 -21.01
C PRO A 186 28.30 13.43 -21.79
N GLY A 187 27.46 14.35 -21.27
CA GLY A 187 26.21 14.73 -21.90
C GLY A 187 25.39 15.69 -21.04
N ALA A 188 24.25 16.11 -21.53
CA ALA A 188 23.30 16.93 -20.77
C ALA A 188 22.82 16.18 -19.52
N ARG A 189 22.62 16.91 -18.41
CA ARG A 189 22.16 16.38 -17.12
C ARG A 189 20.84 16.97 -16.67
N VAL A 190 20.40 18.03 -17.36
CA VAL A 190 19.15 18.73 -17.05
C VAL A 190 18.34 18.84 -18.33
N MET A 191 17.10 18.41 -18.29
CA MET A 191 16.13 18.55 -19.38
C MET A 191 15.72 20.02 -19.48
N LYS A 192 15.87 20.64 -20.64
CA LYS A 192 15.42 22.00 -20.90
C LYS A 192 13.99 21.98 -21.45
N GLY A 193 13.25 23.07 -21.24
CA GLY A 193 11.80 23.11 -21.52
C GLY A 193 11.35 22.71 -22.93
N ASN A 194 12.25 22.70 -23.94
CA ASN A 194 11.95 22.24 -25.31
C ASN A 194 12.48 20.83 -25.62
N ASP A 195 13.18 20.19 -24.68
CA ASP A 195 13.73 18.87 -24.90
C ASP A 195 12.62 17.83 -24.74
N LYS A 196 12.44 16.97 -25.73
CA LYS A 196 11.48 15.86 -25.66
C LYS A 196 12.03 14.68 -24.87
N THR A 197 13.35 14.49 -24.92
CA THR A 197 14.03 13.37 -24.27
C THR A 197 15.40 13.80 -23.75
N LEU A 198 15.83 13.14 -22.67
CA LEU A 198 17.18 13.27 -22.10
C LEU A 198 17.73 11.88 -21.86
N SER A 199 18.98 11.60 -22.27
CA SER A 199 19.58 10.28 -22.10
C SER A 199 20.91 10.36 -21.34
N VAL A 200 21.17 9.34 -20.50
CA VAL A 200 22.45 9.11 -19.88
C VAL A 200 22.93 7.70 -20.18
N VAL A 201 24.23 7.56 -20.45
CA VAL A 201 24.85 6.28 -20.86
C VAL A 201 25.94 5.91 -19.86
N PHE A 202 25.89 4.68 -19.38
CA PHE A 202 26.94 4.07 -18.54
C PHE A 202 27.55 2.89 -19.26
N GLU A 203 28.88 2.79 -19.23
CA GLU A 203 29.64 1.74 -19.91
C GLU A 203 30.55 1.03 -18.90
N SER A 204 30.52 -0.31 -18.91
CA SER A 204 31.49 -1.11 -18.19
C SER A 204 32.77 -1.30 -19.00
N ALA A 205 33.89 -1.55 -18.31
CA ALA A 205 35.00 -2.23 -18.95
C ALA A 205 34.59 -3.67 -19.32
N PRO A 206 35.16 -4.27 -20.39
CA PRO A 206 34.91 -5.68 -20.70
C PRO A 206 35.37 -6.60 -19.56
N GLN A 207 34.49 -7.52 -19.11
CA GLN A 207 34.80 -8.57 -18.15
C GLN A 207 34.54 -9.93 -18.80
N ASN A 208 35.53 -10.80 -18.80
CA ASN A 208 35.50 -12.08 -19.53
C ASN A 208 34.99 -11.94 -20.98
N GLY A 209 35.43 -10.88 -21.66
CA GLY A 209 35.06 -10.62 -23.05
C GLY A 209 33.64 -10.11 -23.26
N VAL A 210 32.95 -9.67 -22.20
CA VAL A 210 31.62 -9.06 -22.31
C VAL A 210 31.64 -7.64 -21.76
N GLN A 211 31.16 -6.68 -22.55
CA GLN A 211 30.93 -5.30 -22.15
C GLN A 211 29.42 -5.04 -22.03
N LEU A 212 29.02 -4.33 -20.99
CA LEU A 212 27.64 -3.90 -20.76
C LEU A 212 27.55 -2.39 -20.88
N ILE A 213 26.64 -1.94 -21.77
CA ILE A 213 26.29 -0.51 -21.94
C ILE A 213 24.84 -0.34 -21.53
N LYS A 214 24.58 0.60 -20.62
CA LYS A 214 23.24 0.94 -20.16
C LYS A 214 22.87 2.35 -20.59
N THR A 215 21.77 2.48 -21.32
CA THR A 215 21.22 3.78 -21.72
C THR A 215 19.89 3.99 -21.03
N TYR A 216 19.81 5.03 -20.20
CA TYR A 216 18.58 5.47 -19.56
C TYR A 216 18.05 6.68 -20.30
N THR A 217 16.81 6.61 -20.79
CA THR A 217 16.16 7.68 -21.56
C THR A 217 14.91 8.15 -20.82
N PHE A 218 14.92 9.43 -20.51
CA PHE A 218 13.83 10.15 -19.85
C PHE A 218 12.99 10.89 -20.88
N LYS A 219 11.70 11.01 -20.64
CA LYS A 219 10.77 11.84 -21.39
C LYS A 219 10.23 12.96 -20.50
N GLY A 220 9.83 14.06 -21.12
CA GLY A 220 9.14 15.13 -20.37
C GLY A 220 7.79 14.64 -19.85
N ASP A 221 7.44 15.05 -18.65
CA ASP A 221 6.17 14.74 -17.96
C ASP A 221 5.89 13.23 -17.80
N ASP A 222 6.96 12.41 -17.68
CA ASP A 222 6.86 10.95 -17.61
C ASP A 222 7.68 10.41 -16.42
N TYR A 223 7.08 9.53 -15.64
CA TYR A 223 7.70 8.81 -14.52
C TYR A 223 8.30 7.46 -14.94
N ALA A 224 8.11 7.05 -16.18
CA ALA A 224 8.73 5.86 -16.76
C ALA A 224 10.04 6.21 -17.46
N ILE A 225 11.10 5.47 -17.13
CA ILE A 225 12.44 5.60 -17.69
C ILE A 225 12.65 4.43 -18.64
N ASP A 226 12.85 4.69 -19.93
CA ASP A 226 13.22 3.64 -20.88
C ASP A 226 14.69 3.25 -20.65
N VAL A 227 14.96 1.96 -20.45
CA VAL A 227 16.29 1.44 -20.14
C VAL A 227 16.71 0.43 -21.18
N LYS A 228 17.74 0.74 -21.96
CA LYS A 228 18.32 -0.14 -22.97
C LYS A 228 19.64 -0.70 -22.47
N HIS A 229 19.80 -2.02 -22.58
CA HIS A 229 21.03 -2.74 -22.30
C HIS A 229 21.60 -3.24 -23.62
N ASP A 230 22.79 -2.78 -23.98
CA ASP A 230 23.56 -3.30 -25.09
C ASP A 230 24.68 -4.19 -24.53
N ILE A 231 24.61 -5.48 -24.83
CA ILE A 231 25.57 -6.49 -24.39
C ILE A 231 26.47 -6.81 -25.59
N VAL A 232 27.73 -6.40 -25.48
CA VAL A 232 28.72 -6.54 -26.53
C VAL A 232 29.64 -7.72 -26.23
N ASN A 233 29.68 -8.71 -27.08
CA ASN A 233 30.64 -9.80 -26.98
C ASN A 233 31.95 -9.38 -27.69
N THR A 234 32.95 -9.07 -26.90
CA THR A 234 34.32 -8.71 -27.37
C THR A 234 35.28 -9.89 -27.35
N SER A 235 34.79 -11.09 -26.95
CA SER A 235 35.56 -12.32 -26.94
C SER A 235 35.55 -12.98 -28.33
N ASN A 236 36.28 -14.07 -28.45
CA ASN A 236 36.34 -14.90 -29.67
C ASN A 236 35.47 -16.19 -29.55
N GLN A 237 34.58 -16.26 -28.57
CA GLN A 237 33.65 -17.38 -28.37
C GLN A 237 32.24 -16.87 -28.18
N ASP A 238 31.25 -17.72 -28.42
CA ASP A 238 29.84 -17.42 -28.11
C ASP A 238 29.64 -17.26 -26.60
N VAL A 239 28.87 -16.25 -26.21
CA VAL A 239 28.53 -15.97 -24.81
C VAL A 239 27.02 -15.92 -24.64
N ALA A 240 26.48 -16.71 -23.70
CA ALA A 240 25.05 -16.73 -23.36
C ALA A 240 24.83 -16.15 -21.95
N PRO A 241 24.78 -14.82 -21.81
CA PRO A 241 24.58 -14.17 -20.52
C PRO A 241 23.11 -14.21 -20.10
N GLN A 242 22.85 -14.05 -18.80
CA GLN A 242 21.52 -13.78 -18.27
C GLN A 242 21.49 -12.34 -17.76
N LEU A 243 20.53 -11.56 -18.23
CA LEU A 243 20.32 -10.17 -17.82
C LEU A 243 19.32 -10.13 -16.65
N TYR A 244 19.70 -9.55 -15.53
CA TYR A 244 18.80 -9.39 -14.39
C TYR A 244 18.42 -7.94 -14.16
N TYR A 245 17.21 -7.78 -13.63
CA TYR A 245 16.60 -6.54 -13.18
C TYR A 245 16.13 -6.76 -11.75
N GLN A 246 16.52 -5.92 -10.82
CA GLN A 246 16.11 -6.08 -9.42
C GLN A 246 15.73 -4.76 -8.77
N LEU A 247 14.76 -4.83 -7.87
CA LEU A 247 14.45 -3.80 -6.89
C LEU A 247 14.87 -4.33 -5.53
N VAL A 248 15.69 -3.56 -4.83
CA VAL A 248 16.15 -3.90 -3.49
C VAL A 248 15.64 -2.85 -2.52
N ARG A 249 15.02 -3.27 -1.43
CA ARG A 249 14.45 -2.37 -0.44
C ARG A 249 14.58 -2.90 0.98
N ASP A 250 14.73 -1.98 1.96
CA ASP A 250 14.52 -2.28 3.37
C ASP A 250 13.05 -2.61 3.66
N GLY A 251 12.80 -3.34 4.76
CA GLY A 251 11.45 -3.71 5.19
C GLY A 251 10.70 -2.62 5.97
N ASN A 252 11.25 -1.40 6.06
CA ASN A 252 10.66 -0.33 6.85
C ASN A 252 9.47 0.31 6.14
N LYS A 253 8.47 0.70 6.91
CA LYS A 253 7.36 1.49 6.41
C LYS A 253 7.80 2.91 6.04
N PRO A 254 7.16 3.54 5.04
CA PRO A 254 7.38 4.94 4.75
C PRO A 254 7.10 5.83 5.99
N ALA A 255 7.88 6.88 6.17
CA ALA A 255 7.65 7.84 7.24
C ALA A 255 6.28 8.51 7.07
N GLY A 256 5.55 8.70 8.19
CA GLY A 256 4.24 9.36 8.21
C GLY A 256 3.06 8.49 7.77
N GLU A 257 3.26 7.19 7.58
CA GLU A 257 2.14 6.27 7.39
C GLU A 257 1.31 6.19 8.67
N SER A 258 0.00 6.41 8.54
CA SER A 258 -0.91 6.41 9.69
C SER A 258 -1.01 5.03 10.32
N SER A 259 -1.03 4.97 11.66
CA SER A 259 -1.31 3.74 12.38
C SER A 259 -2.80 3.32 12.34
N PHE A 260 -3.69 4.21 11.91
CA PHE A 260 -5.14 3.94 11.84
C PHE A 260 -5.55 3.24 10.54
N TYR A 261 -4.74 3.32 9.49
CA TYR A 261 -4.98 2.58 8.25
C TYR A 261 -3.66 1.99 7.76
N ALA A 262 -3.66 0.68 7.55
CA ALA A 262 -2.52 -0.02 7.00
C ALA A 262 -2.66 -0.11 5.50
N THR A 263 -1.77 0.57 4.76
CA THR A 263 -1.61 0.35 3.34
C THR A 263 -0.54 -0.70 3.08
N PHE A 264 -0.63 -1.39 1.95
CA PHE A 264 0.36 -2.38 1.60
C PHE A 264 1.70 -1.70 1.28
N THR A 265 2.76 -2.20 1.91
CA THR A 265 4.14 -1.83 1.60
C THR A 265 4.94 -3.10 1.42
N GLY A 266 5.37 -3.36 0.20
CA GLY A 266 6.10 -4.59 -0.13
C GLY A 266 6.22 -4.86 -1.62
N PRO A 267 6.89 -5.97 -1.99
CA PRO A 267 6.98 -6.38 -3.37
C PRO A 267 5.66 -6.94 -3.89
N ALA A 268 5.44 -6.72 -5.18
CA ALA A 268 4.31 -7.26 -5.91
C ALA A 268 4.77 -7.80 -7.28
N ILE A 269 4.00 -8.71 -7.82
CA ILE A 269 4.23 -9.32 -9.12
C ILE A 269 2.93 -9.36 -9.91
N TYR A 270 3.03 -9.19 -11.20
CA TYR A 270 1.98 -9.50 -12.15
C TYR A 270 2.48 -10.48 -13.19
N THR A 271 1.71 -11.51 -13.46
CA THR A 271 1.87 -12.41 -14.60
C THR A 271 0.50 -12.68 -15.21
N GLU A 272 0.45 -13.06 -16.48
CA GLU A 272 -0.85 -13.35 -17.12
C GLU A 272 -1.56 -14.54 -16.49
N ALA A 273 -0.80 -15.51 -15.98
CA ALA A 273 -1.34 -16.73 -15.39
C ALA A 273 -1.91 -16.52 -13.97
N LYS A 274 -1.16 -15.88 -13.09
CA LYS A 274 -1.57 -15.66 -11.69
C LYS A 274 -2.10 -14.26 -11.40
N LYS A 275 -2.10 -13.36 -12.37
CA LYS A 275 -2.50 -11.96 -12.24
C LYS A 275 -1.69 -11.22 -11.15
N TYR A 276 -2.25 -10.23 -10.54
CA TYR A 276 -1.56 -9.41 -9.53
C TYR A 276 -1.52 -10.10 -8.17
N GLN A 277 -0.32 -10.26 -7.63
CA GLN A 277 -0.06 -10.85 -6.32
C GLN A 277 0.81 -9.92 -5.47
N LYS A 278 0.40 -9.68 -4.25
CA LYS A 278 1.19 -8.99 -3.22
C LYS A 278 1.96 -10.02 -2.42
N VAL A 279 3.20 -9.69 -2.06
CA VAL A 279 4.05 -10.55 -1.23
C VAL A 279 4.49 -9.76 0.00
N GLU A 280 4.20 -10.28 1.18
CA GLU A 280 4.61 -9.64 2.43
C GLU A 280 6.09 -9.92 2.70
N PHE A 281 6.82 -8.95 3.27
CA PHE A 281 8.23 -9.13 3.64
C PHE A 281 8.43 -10.30 4.61
N GLU A 282 7.47 -10.53 5.51
CA GLU A 282 7.49 -11.66 6.43
C GLU A 282 7.41 -13.02 5.72
N ASP A 283 6.66 -13.13 4.63
CA ASP A 283 6.53 -14.35 3.86
C ASP A 283 7.84 -14.65 3.10
N ILE A 284 8.51 -13.60 2.62
CA ILE A 284 9.85 -13.72 2.03
C ILE A 284 10.84 -14.23 3.08
N LYS A 285 10.86 -13.65 4.27
CA LYS A 285 11.74 -14.06 5.37
C LYS A 285 11.49 -15.50 5.79
N LYS A 286 10.24 -15.93 5.80
CA LYS A 286 9.83 -17.30 6.15
C LYS A 286 9.97 -18.28 4.98
N LYS A 287 10.36 -17.83 3.78
CA LYS A 287 10.42 -18.62 2.54
C LYS A 287 9.09 -19.29 2.19
N LYS A 288 7.97 -18.63 2.48
CA LYS A 288 6.59 -19.10 2.23
C LYS A 288 5.95 -18.28 1.11
N ILE A 289 6.60 -18.22 -0.04
CA ILE A 289 6.14 -17.44 -1.18
C ILE A 289 5.52 -18.39 -2.20
N ASP A 290 4.27 -18.15 -2.61
CA ASP A 290 3.62 -18.83 -3.73
C ASP A 290 3.42 -17.86 -4.89
N ILE A 291 4.47 -17.68 -5.68
CA ILE A 291 4.46 -16.85 -6.89
C ILE A 291 4.74 -17.72 -8.12
N GLU A 292 4.43 -17.19 -9.29
CA GLU A 292 4.90 -17.76 -10.54
C GLU A 292 6.40 -17.46 -10.68
N THR A 293 7.19 -18.53 -10.84
CA THR A 293 8.66 -18.42 -10.89
C THR A 293 9.20 -18.23 -12.30
N GLN A 294 8.36 -18.42 -13.33
CA GLN A 294 8.73 -18.25 -14.74
C GLN A 294 7.55 -17.74 -15.55
N SER A 295 7.76 -16.71 -16.34
CA SER A 295 6.75 -16.13 -17.22
C SER A 295 7.39 -15.49 -18.45
N SER A 296 6.62 -15.28 -19.51
CA SER A 296 7.01 -14.46 -20.68
C SER A 296 6.30 -13.09 -20.66
N THR A 297 5.48 -12.82 -19.65
CA THR A 297 4.71 -11.57 -19.50
C THR A 297 4.86 -11.01 -18.10
N GLY A 298 4.44 -9.77 -17.87
CA GLY A 298 4.31 -9.19 -16.56
C GLY A 298 5.52 -8.39 -16.06
N TYR A 299 5.47 -8.05 -14.76
CA TYR A 299 6.43 -7.17 -14.11
C TYR A 299 6.67 -7.58 -12.65
N VAL A 300 7.73 -7.04 -12.05
CA VAL A 300 7.90 -6.97 -10.59
C VAL A 300 7.86 -5.53 -10.13
N ALA A 301 7.27 -5.28 -8.98
CA ALA A 301 7.13 -3.95 -8.40
C ALA A 301 7.48 -3.94 -6.92
N MET A 302 7.86 -2.78 -6.41
CA MET A 302 7.85 -2.43 -4.98
C MET A 302 6.80 -1.34 -4.79
N VAL A 303 5.82 -1.64 -3.96
CA VAL A 303 4.63 -0.81 -3.76
C VAL A 303 4.67 -0.19 -2.37
N GLN A 304 4.24 1.04 -2.27
CA GLN A 304 3.92 1.72 -1.01
C GLN A 304 2.73 2.67 -1.26
N HIS A 305 2.14 3.20 -0.21
CA HIS A 305 0.84 3.91 -0.20
C HIS A 305 0.46 4.63 -1.52
N TYR A 306 1.17 5.70 -1.91
CA TYR A 306 0.85 6.51 -3.09
C TYR A 306 1.79 6.29 -4.27
N PHE A 307 2.90 5.60 -4.05
CA PHE A 307 3.99 5.51 -5.00
C PHE A 307 4.42 4.07 -5.21
N ALA A 308 4.94 3.78 -6.38
CA ALA A 308 5.51 2.48 -6.70
C ALA A 308 6.75 2.61 -7.58
N SER A 309 7.61 1.60 -7.54
CA SER A 309 8.57 1.35 -8.61
C SER A 309 8.33 -0.01 -9.23
N ALA A 310 8.62 -0.17 -10.51
CA ALA A 310 8.45 -1.44 -11.22
C ALA A 310 9.48 -1.61 -12.33
N TRP A 311 9.95 -2.84 -12.50
CA TRP A 311 10.63 -3.27 -13.70
C TRP A 311 9.65 -3.97 -14.62
N VAL A 312 9.45 -3.42 -15.81
CA VAL A 312 8.57 -3.93 -16.86
C VAL A 312 9.43 -4.33 -18.06
N LEU A 313 9.36 -5.61 -18.42
CA LEU A 313 10.05 -6.14 -19.59
C LEU A 313 9.05 -6.33 -20.73
N PRO A 314 9.49 -6.28 -22.00
CA PRO A 314 8.61 -6.55 -23.14
C PRO A 314 8.06 -7.98 -23.07
N ASP A 315 6.82 -8.14 -23.51
CA ASP A 315 6.18 -9.46 -23.59
C ASP A 315 6.89 -10.35 -24.62
N GLY A 316 6.82 -11.66 -24.41
CA GLY A 316 7.52 -12.66 -25.20
C GLY A 316 8.96 -12.95 -24.73
N LEU A 317 9.58 -12.07 -23.93
CA LEU A 317 10.89 -12.34 -23.33
C LEU A 317 10.71 -13.21 -22.09
N LEU A 318 11.20 -14.46 -22.16
CA LEU A 318 11.19 -15.38 -21.03
C LEU A 318 11.97 -14.78 -19.86
N ARG A 319 11.37 -14.83 -18.66
CA ARG A 319 11.97 -14.33 -17.42
C ARG A 319 11.70 -15.29 -16.27
N ASN A 320 12.71 -15.50 -15.46
CA ASN A 320 12.58 -16.18 -14.18
C ASN A 320 12.39 -15.12 -13.10
N ILE A 321 11.52 -15.38 -12.16
CA ILE A 321 11.07 -14.42 -11.15
C ILE A 321 11.41 -14.97 -9.79
N SER A 322 12.06 -14.17 -8.96
CA SER A 322 12.38 -14.55 -7.58
C SER A 322 12.21 -13.36 -6.64
N MET A 323 11.88 -13.69 -5.40
CA MET A 323 11.86 -12.74 -4.28
C MET A 323 12.57 -13.38 -3.11
N ASP A 324 13.57 -12.72 -2.57
CA ASP A 324 14.40 -13.24 -1.48
C ASP A 324 14.84 -12.14 -0.52
N ALA A 325 15.18 -12.53 0.70
CA ALA A 325 15.88 -11.68 1.62
C ALA A 325 17.37 -11.65 1.24
N VAL A 326 17.95 -10.48 1.21
CA VAL A 326 19.34 -10.27 0.81
C VAL A 326 20.09 -9.47 1.86
N ASP A 327 21.25 -9.95 2.24
CA ASP A 327 22.21 -9.19 3.03
C ASP A 327 23.07 -8.34 2.10
N ILE A 328 23.02 -7.02 2.27
CA ILE A 328 23.79 -6.06 1.48
C ILE A 328 24.96 -5.46 2.26
N GLY A 329 25.34 -6.07 3.38
CA GLY A 329 26.52 -5.77 4.16
C GLY A 329 26.27 -5.12 5.53
N ALA A 330 27.36 -4.79 6.25
CA ALA A 330 27.35 -4.38 7.65
C ALA A 330 26.52 -3.12 7.99
N ARG A 331 26.05 -2.38 6.97
CA ARG A 331 25.33 -1.12 7.14
C ARG A 331 23.93 -1.32 7.71
N MET A 332 23.23 -2.39 7.30
CA MET A 332 21.95 -2.84 7.83
C MET A 332 21.87 -4.37 7.70
N PRO A 333 22.38 -5.14 8.65
CA PRO A 333 22.31 -6.59 8.60
C PRO A 333 20.86 -7.07 8.62
N ASP A 334 20.56 -8.12 7.85
CA ASP A 334 19.22 -8.73 7.72
C ASP A 334 18.08 -7.77 7.29
N CYS A 335 18.44 -6.65 6.62
CA CYS A 335 17.49 -5.58 6.38
C CYS A 335 16.58 -5.79 5.19
N CYS A 336 17.08 -6.46 4.16
CA CYS A 336 16.65 -6.08 2.83
C CYS A 336 16.00 -7.23 2.07
N TYR A 337 15.07 -6.82 1.23
CA TYR A 337 14.28 -7.71 0.38
C TYR A 337 14.48 -7.32 -1.07
N ARG A 338 14.56 -8.32 -1.92
CA ARG A 338 14.81 -8.17 -3.33
C ARG A 338 13.72 -8.84 -4.15
N ALA A 339 13.21 -8.12 -5.16
CA ALA A 339 12.36 -8.65 -6.22
C ALA A 339 13.15 -8.62 -7.53
N THR A 340 13.28 -9.76 -8.21
CA THR A 340 14.18 -9.94 -9.34
C THR A 340 13.50 -10.57 -10.52
N LEU A 341 13.79 -10.05 -11.73
CA LEU A 341 13.55 -10.69 -13.02
C LEU A 341 14.89 -11.09 -13.63
N ILE A 342 15.04 -12.33 -14.07
CA ILE A 342 16.23 -12.82 -14.78
C ILE A 342 15.82 -13.29 -16.16
N ALA A 343 16.32 -12.63 -17.21
CA ALA A 343 16.06 -12.96 -18.60
C ALA A 343 17.28 -13.68 -19.20
N PRO A 344 17.21 -15.01 -19.43
CA PRO A 344 18.21 -15.71 -20.21
C PRO A 344 18.25 -15.17 -21.65
N LEU A 345 19.43 -14.86 -22.14
CA LEU A 345 19.60 -14.38 -23.50
C LEU A 345 20.15 -15.49 -24.41
N GLU A 346 19.82 -15.39 -25.68
CA GLU A 346 20.42 -16.24 -26.72
C GLU A 346 21.94 -16.01 -26.77
N ALA A 347 22.66 -17.00 -27.29
CA ALA A 347 24.10 -16.90 -27.49
C ALA A 347 24.46 -15.71 -28.40
N ILE A 348 25.40 -14.89 -27.98
CA ILE A 348 25.90 -13.72 -28.70
C ILE A 348 27.22 -14.11 -29.32
N ALA A 349 27.28 -14.15 -30.66
CA ALA A 349 28.49 -14.50 -31.39
C ALA A 349 29.61 -13.44 -31.21
N PRO A 350 30.87 -13.80 -31.43
CA PRO A 350 32.02 -12.89 -31.37
C PRO A 350 31.81 -11.61 -32.15
N GLY A 351 32.13 -10.47 -31.53
CA GLY A 351 31.98 -9.14 -32.13
C GLY A 351 30.53 -8.66 -32.37
N LYS A 352 29.53 -9.40 -31.90
CA LYS A 352 28.12 -9.01 -32.01
C LYS A 352 27.60 -8.37 -30.74
N THR A 353 26.51 -7.62 -30.88
CA THR A 353 25.81 -6.94 -29.78
C THR A 353 24.36 -7.42 -29.72
N LYS A 354 23.89 -7.79 -28.57
CA LYS A 354 22.47 -8.05 -28.26
C LYS A 354 21.92 -6.88 -27.47
N SER A 355 20.83 -6.30 -27.96
CA SER A 355 20.13 -5.22 -27.26
C SER A 355 18.87 -5.75 -26.60
N VAL A 356 18.62 -5.34 -25.35
CA VAL A 356 17.39 -5.63 -24.59
C VAL A 356 16.89 -4.34 -23.98
N SER A 357 15.61 -4.04 -24.19
CA SER A 357 14.96 -2.86 -23.61
C SER A 357 14.02 -3.27 -22.49
N ALA A 358 13.93 -2.42 -21.47
CA ALA A 358 13.00 -2.53 -20.36
C ALA A 358 12.52 -1.14 -19.97
N LYS A 359 11.49 -1.05 -19.13
CA LYS A 359 11.07 0.20 -18.49
C LYS A 359 11.26 0.10 -16.99
N LEU A 360 11.85 1.13 -16.39
CA LEU A 360 11.83 1.36 -14.96
C LEU A 360 10.77 2.42 -14.69
N PHE A 361 9.68 2.03 -14.05
CA PHE A 361 8.73 2.98 -13.52
C PHE A 361 9.14 3.35 -12.09
N ALA A 362 9.12 4.63 -11.75
CA ALA A 362 9.28 5.15 -10.41
C ALA A 362 8.43 6.40 -10.27
N GLY A 363 7.22 6.28 -9.72
CA GLY A 363 6.26 7.37 -9.79
C GLY A 363 5.02 7.19 -8.92
N PRO A 364 4.09 8.16 -9.01
CA PRO A 364 2.79 8.11 -8.36
C PRO A 364 1.91 7.01 -8.98
N GLN A 365 0.99 6.46 -8.16
CA GLN A 365 0.05 5.43 -8.62
C GLN A 365 -1.16 6.06 -9.32
N GLU A 366 -0.91 6.72 -10.44
CA GLU A 366 -1.94 7.27 -11.32
C GLU A 366 -2.44 6.20 -12.30
N GLU A 367 -3.72 5.83 -12.21
CA GLU A 367 -4.27 4.63 -12.86
C GLU A 367 -4.08 4.65 -14.38
N HIS A 368 -4.36 5.79 -15.03
CA HIS A 368 -4.25 5.92 -16.48
C HIS A 368 -2.79 5.88 -17.00
N GLU A 369 -1.87 6.46 -16.24
CA GLU A 369 -0.45 6.44 -16.61
C GLU A 369 0.13 5.02 -16.44
N LEU A 370 -0.23 4.35 -15.35
CA LEU A 370 0.21 2.98 -15.10
C LEU A 370 -0.30 2.01 -16.18
N GLU A 371 -1.59 2.12 -16.57
CA GLU A 371 -2.19 1.30 -17.63
C GLU A 371 -1.52 1.56 -18.98
N ALA A 372 -1.14 2.80 -19.28
CA ALA A 372 -0.43 3.16 -20.50
C ALA A 372 1.01 2.60 -20.57
N ILE A 373 1.67 2.41 -19.41
CA ILE A 373 3.01 1.81 -19.34
C ILE A 373 2.95 0.30 -19.58
N TYR A 374 2.03 -0.38 -18.89
CA TYR A 374 1.79 -1.83 -19.05
C TYR A 374 0.40 -2.20 -18.53
N PRO A 375 -0.45 -2.88 -19.33
CA PRO A 375 -1.77 -3.35 -18.89
C PRO A 375 -1.65 -4.26 -17.68
N GLY A 376 -2.31 -3.91 -16.56
CA GLY A 376 -2.20 -4.58 -15.28
C GLY A 376 -1.27 -3.90 -14.29
N LEU A 377 -0.47 -2.90 -14.70
CA LEU A 377 0.37 -2.14 -13.76
C LEU A 377 -0.49 -1.24 -12.86
N GLU A 378 -1.67 -0.82 -13.31
CA GLU A 378 -2.64 -0.07 -12.51
C GLU A 378 -3.12 -0.84 -11.28
N LEU A 379 -2.95 -2.16 -11.24
CA LEU A 379 -3.32 -3.01 -10.10
C LEU A 379 -2.43 -2.79 -8.87
N VAL A 380 -1.30 -2.10 -9.00
CA VAL A 380 -0.49 -1.67 -7.85
C VAL A 380 -1.25 -0.68 -6.97
N LYS A 381 -2.20 0.08 -7.54
CA LYS A 381 -3.13 0.94 -6.80
C LYS A 381 -4.16 0.07 -6.09
N ASP A 382 -4.05 0.01 -4.77
CA ASP A 382 -4.82 -0.91 -3.94
C ASP A 382 -6.14 -0.30 -3.49
N TYR A 383 -7.23 -0.77 -4.06
CA TYR A 383 -8.59 -0.42 -3.64
C TYR A 383 -9.20 -1.41 -2.62
N GLY A 384 -8.40 -2.31 -2.06
CA GLY A 384 -8.86 -3.32 -1.12
C GLY A 384 -9.79 -4.38 -1.76
N TRP A 385 -10.48 -5.13 -0.91
CA TRP A 385 -11.35 -6.23 -1.35
C TRP A 385 -12.63 -5.78 -2.09
N LEU A 386 -13.00 -4.50 -1.98
CA LEU A 386 -14.16 -3.91 -2.69
C LEU A 386 -13.79 -3.23 -4.01
N THR A 387 -12.70 -3.64 -4.66
CA THR A 387 -12.24 -3.09 -5.94
C THR A 387 -13.34 -3.01 -7.00
N ILE A 388 -14.27 -3.98 -7.04
CA ILE A 388 -15.42 -4.01 -7.97
C ILE A 388 -16.31 -2.76 -7.81
N LEU A 389 -16.48 -2.26 -6.58
CA LEU A 389 -17.21 -1.03 -6.31
C LEU A 389 -16.31 0.21 -6.38
N ALA A 390 -15.07 0.10 -5.95
CA ALA A 390 -14.15 1.22 -5.86
C ALA A 390 -13.74 1.75 -7.25
N LYS A 391 -13.40 0.89 -8.22
CA LYS A 391 -13.02 1.32 -9.58
C LYS A 391 -14.12 2.16 -10.29
N PRO A 392 -15.39 1.75 -10.35
CA PRO A 392 -16.45 2.60 -10.91
C PRO A 392 -16.64 3.92 -10.18
N LEU A 393 -16.49 3.92 -8.84
CA LEU A 393 -16.62 5.14 -8.04
C LEU A 393 -15.44 6.09 -8.29
N TYR A 394 -14.22 5.58 -8.39
CA TYR A 394 -13.05 6.38 -8.78
C TYR A 394 -13.20 6.94 -10.20
N TRP A 395 -13.61 6.11 -11.17
CA TRP A 395 -13.85 6.58 -12.54
C TRP A 395 -14.88 7.72 -12.57
N LEU A 396 -16.00 7.59 -11.85
CA LEU A 396 -17.01 8.64 -11.77
C LEU A 396 -16.47 9.90 -11.08
N LEU A 397 -15.73 9.73 -9.99
CA LEU A 397 -15.09 10.83 -9.26
C LEU A 397 -14.10 11.60 -10.14
N ASN A 398 -13.27 10.88 -10.91
CA ASN A 398 -12.31 11.49 -11.84
C ASN A 398 -13.02 12.23 -12.99
N LYS A 399 -14.11 11.66 -13.54
CA LYS A 399 -14.94 12.36 -14.54
C LYS A 399 -15.55 13.64 -13.99
N LEU A 400 -16.02 13.63 -12.75
CA LEU A 400 -16.53 14.83 -12.09
C LEU A 400 -15.42 15.86 -11.86
N ASN A 401 -14.22 15.42 -11.50
CA ASN A 401 -13.08 16.31 -11.31
C ASN A 401 -12.65 16.97 -12.63
N ASN A 402 -12.68 16.25 -13.74
CA ASN A 402 -12.39 16.81 -15.06
C ASN A 402 -13.39 17.91 -15.50
N ILE A 403 -14.60 17.93 -14.91
CA ILE A 403 -15.62 18.94 -15.18
C ILE A 403 -15.53 20.10 -14.18
N LEU A 404 -15.38 19.79 -12.90
CA LEU A 404 -15.43 20.76 -11.80
C LEU A 404 -14.07 21.37 -11.46
N ASN A 405 -12.97 20.76 -11.92
CA ASN A 405 -11.58 21.13 -11.64
C ASN A 405 -11.31 21.35 -10.14
N ASN A 406 -12.00 20.61 -9.27
CA ASN A 406 -11.84 20.67 -7.82
C ASN A 406 -12.28 19.36 -7.18
N TRP A 407 -11.37 18.65 -6.53
CA TRP A 407 -11.62 17.34 -5.92
C TRP A 407 -12.70 17.40 -4.82
N GLY A 408 -12.71 18.44 -3.99
CA GLY A 408 -13.70 18.56 -2.92
C GLY A 408 -15.12 18.72 -3.44
N TRP A 409 -15.34 19.56 -4.45
CA TRP A 409 -16.62 19.67 -5.12
C TRP A 409 -17.00 18.41 -5.88
N SER A 410 -16.02 17.67 -6.39
CA SER A 410 -16.26 16.38 -7.05
C SER A 410 -16.73 15.32 -6.06
N ILE A 411 -16.20 15.31 -4.84
CA ILE A 411 -16.70 14.46 -3.74
C ILE A 411 -18.15 14.82 -3.43
N VAL A 412 -18.47 16.11 -3.27
CA VAL A 412 -19.84 16.58 -3.01
C VAL A 412 -20.79 16.13 -4.14
N ALA A 413 -20.41 16.36 -5.39
CA ALA A 413 -21.21 15.96 -6.56
C ALA A 413 -21.41 14.45 -6.64
N LEU A 414 -20.37 13.66 -6.37
CA LEU A 414 -20.43 12.19 -6.30
C LEU A 414 -21.49 11.73 -5.28
N VAL A 415 -21.47 12.32 -4.06
CA VAL A 415 -22.45 11.98 -3.02
C VAL A 415 -23.86 12.31 -3.46
N VAL A 416 -24.06 13.47 -4.10
CA VAL A 416 -25.37 13.88 -4.66
C VAL A 416 -25.85 12.85 -5.69
N LEU A 417 -24.98 12.42 -6.61
CA LEU A 417 -25.34 11.43 -7.63
C LEU A 417 -25.67 10.06 -7.01
N ILE A 418 -24.88 9.60 -6.05
CA ILE A 418 -25.16 8.35 -5.32
C ILE A 418 -26.50 8.45 -4.59
N LYS A 419 -26.76 9.55 -3.89
CA LYS A 419 -28.05 9.78 -3.19
C LYS A 419 -29.22 9.85 -4.15
N ALA A 420 -29.05 10.46 -5.31
CA ALA A 420 -30.08 10.51 -6.37
C ALA A 420 -30.38 9.09 -6.91
N GLY A 421 -29.34 8.31 -7.19
CA GLY A 421 -29.49 6.92 -7.66
C GLY A 421 -30.21 6.03 -6.64
N PHE A 422 -29.87 6.18 -5.36
CA PHE A 422 -30.52 5.41 -4.27
C PHE A 422 -31.76 6.10 -3.66
N TYR A 423 -32.25 7.17 -4.27
CA TYR A 423 -33.38 7.94 -3.73
C TYR A 423 -34.61 7.08 -3.41
N TRP A 424 -35.01 6.23 -4.34
CA TRP A 424 -36.20 5.38 -4.16
C TRP A 424 -36.05 4.42 -2.97
N LEU A 425 -34.87 3.80 -2.83
CA LEU A 425 -34.58 2.89 -1.74
C LEU A 425 -34.59 3.61 -0.38
N ASN A 426 -33.89 4.75 -0.30
CA ASN A 426 -33.86 5.58 0.90
C ASN A 426 -35.26 6.11 1.26
N ALA A 427 -36.07 6.50 0.26
CA ALA A 427 -37.43 6.96 0.48
C ALA A 427 -38.34 5.88 1.10
N HIS A 428 -38.20 4.62 0.65
CA HIS A 428 -38.91 3.49 1.26
C HIS A 428 -38.53 3.25 2.72
N ALA A 429 -37.24 3.33 3.02
CA ALA A 429 -36.76 3.16 4.38
C ALA A 429 -37.22 4.30 5.31
N TYR A 430 -37.10 5.55 4.89
CA TYR A 430 -37.60 6.68 5.69
C TYR A 430 -39.13 6.62 5.89
N LYS A 431 -39.91 6.16 4.89
CA LYS A 431 -41.34 5.88 5.06
C LYS A 431 -41.58 4.80 6.12
N SER A 432 -40.80 3.73 6.11
CA SER A 432 -40.87 2.69 7.14
C SER A 432 -40.53 3.23 8.52
N MET A 433 -39.48 4.06 8.63
CA MET A 433 -39.10 4.71 9.89
C MET A 433 -40.18 5.69 10.39
N ALA A 434 -40.81 6.46 9.52
CA ALA A 434 -41.92 7.36 9.88
C ALA A 434 -43.10 6.57 10.42
N LYS A 435 -43.49 5.45 9.79
CA LYS A 435 -44.53 4.54 10.30
C LYS A 435 -44.16 3.96 11.65
N MET A 436 -42.88 3.53 11.82
CA MET A 436 -42.38 3.03 13.11
C MET A 436 -42.54 4.09 14.21
N LYS A 437 -42.21 5.36 13.90
CA LYS A 437 -42.38 6.47 14.84
C LYS A 437 -43.86 6.67 15.24
N ALA A 438 -44.79 6.53 14.30
CA ALA A 438 -46.22 6.67 14.54
C ALA A 438 -46.80 5.59 15.49
N ILE A 439 -46.26 4.37 15.43
CA ILE A 439 -46.74 3.26 16.29
C ILE A 439 -45.96 3.17 17.63
N ASN A 440 -44.91 3.97 17.84
CA ASN A 440 -44.10 3.94 19.04
C ASN A 440 -44.90 4.10 20.35
N PRO A 441 -45.91 5.01 20.46
CA PRO A 441 -46.77 5.09 21.65
C PRO A 441 -47.47 3.77 21.98
N LYS A 442 -48.01 3.06 20.98
CA LYS A 442 -48.68 1.76 21.18
C LYS A 442 -47.70 0.70 21.69
N ILE A 443 -46.44 0.74 21.21
CA ILE A 443 -45.39 -0.18 21.65
C ILE A 443 -44.99 0.13 23.10
N MET A 444 -44.91 1.39 23.48
CA MET A 444 -44.60 1.80 24.85
C MET A 444 -45.69 1.35 25.83
N ASP A 445 -46.99 1.60 25.55
CA ASP A 445 -48.10 1.13 26.36
C ASP A 445 -48.12 -0.40 26.49
N MET A 446 -47.86 -1.13 25.41
CA MET A 446 -47.81 -2.58 25.45
C MET A 446 -46.63 -3.06 26.36
N ARG A 447 -45.47 -2.42 26.24
CA ARG A 447 -44.32 -2.75 27.09
C ARG A 447 -44.54 -2.50 28.56
N GLU A 448 -45.29 -1.44 28.91
CA GLU A 448 -45.62 -1.13 30.30
C GLU A 448 -46.61 -2.16 30.85
N ARG A 449 -47.60 -2.58 30.08
CA ARG A 449 -48.54 -3.62 30.45
C ARG A 449 -47.94 -5.01 30.61
N LEU A 450 -46.99 -5.38 29.78
CA LEU A 450 -46.40 -6.73 29.73
C LEU A 450 -44.97 -6.79 30.31
N LYS A 451 -44.65 -5.85 31.18
CA LYS A 451 -43.32 -5.70 31.77
C LYS A 451 -42.78 -6.96 32.47
N ASP A 452 -43.67 -7.73 33.06
CA ASP A 452 -43.37 -8.94 33.83
C ASP A 452 -43.38 -10.22 32.99
N ASN A 453 -43.80 -10.13 31.70
CA ASN A 453 -43.84 -11.29 30.80
C ASN A 453 -43.14 -11.01 29.46
N PRO A 454 -41.79 -11.19 29.41
CA PRO A 454 -40.99 -10.89 28.19
C PRO A 454 -41.37 -11.71 26.97
N GLN A 455 -41.85 -12.93 27.14
CA GLN A 455 -42.24 -13.79 26.02
C GLN A 455 -43.53 -13.27 25.37
N GLN A 456 -44.54 -12.95 26.15
CA GLN A 456 -45.80 -12.39 25.67
C GLN A 456 -45.58 -11.01 25.06
N MET A 457 -44.73 -10.17 25.66
CA MET A 457 -44.35 -8.87 25.11
C MET A 457 -43.74 -9.00 23.70
N GLN A 458 -42.87 -9.99 23.45
CA GLN A 458 -42.25 -10.20 22.14
C GLN A 458 -43.28 -10.65 21.08
N VAL A 459 -44.22 -11.52 21.46
CA VAL A 459 -45.30 -11.99 20.58
C VAL A 459 -46.22 -10.83 20.21
N GLU A 460 -46.67 -10.03 21.21
CA GLU A 460 -47.56 -8.90 20.99
C GLU A 460 -46.90 -7.79 20.17
N MET A 461 -45.59 -7.53 20.37
CA MET A 461 -44.81 -6.60 19.57
C MET A 461 -44.77 -7.01 18.10
N MET A 462 -44.51 -8.29 17.82
CA MET A 462 -44.55 -8.81 16.45
C MET A 462 -45.94 -8.75 15.83
N LYS A 463 -46.99 -8.91 16.63
CA LYS A 463 -48.36 -8.78 16.19
C LYS A 463 -48.67 -7.34 15.80
N ILE A 464 -48.32 -6.34 16.62
CA ILE A 464 -48.46 -4.91 16.32
C ILE A 464 -47.74 -4.55 15.00
N TYR A 465 -46.48 -5.00 14.81
CA TYR A 465 -45.75 -4.76 13.56
C TYR A 465 -46.45 -5.34 12.33
N ARG A 466 -47.07 -6.52 12.47
CA ARG A 466 -47.82 -7.18 11.38
C ARG A 466 -49.15 -6.48 11.07
N GLU A 467 -49.91 -6.09 12.10
CA GLU A 467 -51.16 -5.38 11.96
C GLU A 467 -50.97 -4.00 11.31
N GLU A 468 -49.97 -3.26 11.73
CA GLU A 468 -49.65 -1.93 11.18
C GLU A 468 -48.85 -1.98 9.87
N LYS A 469 -48.54 -3.20 9.38
CA LYS A 469 -47.73 -3.44 8.15
C LYS A 469 -46.40 -2.68 8.16
N VAL A 470 -45.72 -2.72 9.29
CA VAL A 470 -44.42 -2.08 9.49
C VAL A 470 -43.32 -3.15 9.58
N ASN A 471 -42.30 -3.00 8.75
CA ASN A 471 -41.13 -3.87 8.82
C ASN A 471 -40.03 -3.20 9.69
N PRO A 472 -39.69 -3.77 10.85
CA PRO A 472 -38.64 -3.19 11.70
C PRO A 472 -37.23 -3.21 11.06
N LEU A 473 -36.99 -4.13 10.11
CA LEU A 473 -35.73 -4.20 9.35
C LEU A 473 -35.67 -3.14 8.24
N GLY A 474 -36.80 -2.53 7.86
CA GLY A 474 -36.83 -1.52 6.81
C GLY A 474 -36.02 -0.25 7.14
N GLY A 475 -35.85 0.06 8.43
CA GLY A 475 -35.08 1.21 8.87
C GLY A 475 -33.54 1.03 8.80
N CYS A 476 -33.05 -0.20 8.90
CA CYS A 476 -31.61 -0.46 8.85
C CYS A 476 -31.09 -0.78 7.43
N LEU A 477 -31.98 -1.06 6.47
CA LEU A 477 -31.63 -1.43 5.10
C LEU A 477 -30.74 -0.38 4.37
N PRO A 478 -31.02 0.94 4.46
CA PRO A 478 -30.14 1.94 3.86
C PRO A 478 -28.73 1.92 4.41
N ILE A 479 -28.61 1.72 5.73
CA ILE A 479 -27.30 1.64 6.39
C ILE A 479 -26.53 0.42 5.86
N ALA A 480 -27.18 -0.75 5.80
CA ALA A 480 -26.58 -1.97 5.31
C ALA A 480 -26.05 -1.86 3.87
N ILE A 481 -26.81 -1.16 2.99
CA ILE A 481 -26.39 -0.93 1.59
C ILE A 481 -25.32 0.16 1.51
N GLN A 482 -25.36 1.13 2.38
CA GLN A 482 -24.42 2.25 2.37
C GLN A 482 -23.03 1.87 2.90
N ILE A 483 -22.92 0.87 3.79
CA ILE A 483 -21.63 0.42 4.34
C ILE A 483 -20.64 -0.03 3.25
N PRO A 484 -20.99 -0.91 2.29
CA PRO A 484 -20.06 -1.28 1.21
C PRO A 484 -19.63 -0.10 0.34
N VAL A 485 -20.57 0.81 0.02
CA VAL A 485 -20.27 2.03 -0.74
C VAL A 485 -19.31 2.94 0.04
N PHE A 486 -19.53 3.09 1.35
CA PHE A 486 -18.66 3.86 2.22
C PHE A 486 -17.25 3.27 2.27
N ILE A 487 -17.12 1.95 2.47
CA ILE A 487 -15.81 1.27 2.51
C ILE A 487 -15.10 1.41 1.16
N ALA A 488 -15.81 1.24 0.05
CA ALA A 488 -15.24 1.42 -1.28
C ALA A 488 -14.74 2.86 -1.51
N LEU A 489 -15.52 3.87 -1.13
CA LEU A 489 -15.11 5.27 -1.22
C LEU A 489 -13.97 5.61 -0.25
N TYR A 490 -13.96 5.03 0.94
CA TYR A 490 -12.84 5.14 1.86
C TYR A 490 -11.53 4.72 1.18
N TRP A 491 -11.50 3.54 0.55
CA TRP A 491 -10.33 3.07 -0.19
C TRP A 491 -9.99 3.95 -1.38
N VAL A 492 -10.98 4.42 -2.14
CA VAL A 492 -10.76 5.37 -3.25
C VAL A 492 -10.08 6.63 -2.74
N LEU A 493 -10.64 7.28 -1.71
CA LEU A 493 -10.10 8.54 -1.20
C LEU A 493 -8.73 8.37 -0.53
N LEU A 494 -8.47 7.20 0.08
CA LEU A 494 -7.20 6.88 0.70
C LEU A 494 -6.09 6.61 -0.34
N SER A 495 -6.43 5.93 -1.45
CA SER A 495 -5.42 5.51 -2.45
C SER A 495 -5.22 6.50 -3.60
N THR A 496 -6.02 7.57 -3.67
CA THR A 496 -5.95 8.56 -4.75
C THR A 496 -4.84 9.57 -4.48
N VAL A 497 -3.69 9.39 -5.13
CA VAL A 497 -2.52 10.28 -5.01
C VAL A 497 -2.82 11.69 -5.50
N GLU A 498 -3.70 11.84 -6.48
CA GLU A 498 -4.14 13.10 -7.09
C GLU A 498 -4.87 14.03 -6.10
N MET A 499 -5.31 13.52 -4.95
CA MET A 499 -5.92 14.31 -3.88
C MET A 499 -4.90 14.84 -2.86
N ARG A 500 -3.64 14.42 -2.94
CA ARG A 500 -2.58 14.97 -2.08
C ARG A 500 -2.33 16.42 -2.46
N ASN A 501 -2.29 17.27 -1.43
CA ASN A 501 -2.17 18.73 -1.57
C ASN A 501 -3.25 19.36 -2.47
N ALA A 502 -4.39 18.65 -2.69
CA ALA A 502 -5.52 19.20 -3.41
C ALA A 502 -6.39 20.04 -2.47
N PRO A 503 -6.54 21.35 -2.71
CA PRO A 503 -7.35 22.23 -1.88
C PRO A 503 -8.85 22.06 -2.19
N TRP A 504 -9.68 22.37 -1.20
CA TRP A 504 -11.11 22.54 -1.44
C TRP A 504 -11.52 24.02 -1.29
N VAL A 505 -12.02 24.40 -0.13
CA VAL A 505 -12.42 25.78 0.17
C VAL A 505 -11.91 26.19 1.56
N LEU A 506 -11.77 27.50 1.77
CA LEU A 506 -11.37 28.12 3.05
C LEU A 506 -10.00 27.57 3.52
N TRP A 507 -9.95 26.91 4.67
CA TRP A 507 -8.74 26.41 5.33
C TRP A 507 -8.29 25.02 4.86
N ILE A 508 -9.03 24.37 3.97
CA ILE A 508 -8.71 23.01 3.55
C ILE A 508 -7.74 23.08 2.38
N HIS A 509 -6.48 22.77 2.65
CA HIS A 509 -5.40 22.80 1.67
C HIS A 509 -5.01 21.40 1.16
N ASP A 510 -5.39 20.34 1.87
CA ASP A 510 -5.11 18.95 1.51
C ASP A 510 -6.29 18.04 1.88
N LEU A 511 -6.92 17.44 0.86
CA LEU A 511 -8.03 16.51 1.05
C LEU A 511 -7.56 15.12 1.48
N ALA A 512 -6.28 14.78 1.28
CA ALA A 512 -5.70 13.50 1.67
C ALA A 512 -5.14 13.50 3.11
N ALA A 513 -5.03 14.66 3.75
CA ALA A 513 -4.56 14.80 5.12
C ALA A 513 -5.72 15.07 6.10
N PRO A 514 -5.54 14.74 7.40
CA PRO A 514 -6.47 15.16 8.45
C PRO A 514 -6.55 16.69 8.55
N ASP A 515 -7.73 17.19 8.90
CA ASP A 515 -7.93 18.63 9.15
C ASP A 515 -7.28 19.04 10.48
N THR A 516 -6.28 19.91 10.40
CA THR A 516 -5.55 20.46 11.54
C THR A 516 -5.77 21.95 11.73
N SER A 517 -6.89 22.49 11.25
CA SER A 517 -7.18 23.95 11.25
C SER A 517 -7.15 24.61 12.64
N LEU A 518 -7.39 23.84 13.70
CA LEU A 518 -7.31 24.28 15.10
C LEU A 518 -6.04 23.79 15.83
N GLY A 519 -5.13 23.15 15.09
CA GLY A 519 -3.85 22.65 15.61
C GLY A 519 -3.87 21.17 16.01
N ILE A 520 -2.75 20.74 16.59
CA ILE A 520 -2.57 19.38 17.12
C ILE A 520 -2.48 19.47 18.65
N TRP A 521 -3.41 18.84 19.35
CA TRP A 521 -3.49 18.85 20.80
C TRP A 521 -3.31 17.45 21.36
N PHE A 522 -2.29 17.25 22.17
CA PHE A 522 -1.94 15.91 22.72
C PHE A 522 -1.78 14.81 21.66
N GLY A 523 -1.25 15.16 20.48
CA GLY A 523 -1.09 14.22 19.37
C GLY A 523 -2.36 13.96 18.54
N VAL A 524 -3.49 14.62 18.87
CA VAL A 524 -4.74 14.53 18.13
C VAL A 524 -4.86 15.73 17.20
N PRO A 525 -5.04 15.55 15.88
CA PRO A 525 -5.32 16.65 14.95
C PRO A 525 -6.73 17.20 15.21
N ILE A 526 -6.85 18.46 15.61
CA ILE A 526 -8.14 19.09 15.84
C ILE A 526 -8.48 19.98 14.66
N GLY A 527 -9.56 19.63 13.97
CA GLY A 527 -10.05 20.34 12.79
C GLY A 527 -11.51 20.74 12.88
N ILE A 528 -11.89 21.73 12.09
CA ILE A 528 -13.28 22.22 12.00
C ILE A 528 -14.17 21.19 11.30
N LEU A 529 -13.66 20.52 10.26
CA LEU A 529 -14.46 19.50 9.53
C LEU A 529 -14.93 18.35 10.42
N PRO A 530 -14.09 17.69 11.23
CA PRO A 530 -14.56 16.64 12.16
C PRO A 530 -15.58 17.15 13.17
N ILE A 531 -15.47 18.42 13.62
CA ILE A 531 -16.46 19.04 14.51
C ILE A 531 -17.79 19.20 13.79
N VAL A 532 -17.80 19.74 12.58
CA VAL A 532 -19.03 19.88 11.74
C VAL A 532 -19.63 18.53 11.46
N MET A 533 -18.80 17.52 11.17
CA MET A 533 -19.25 16.14 10.98
C MET A 533 -19.94 15.59 12.23
N THR A 534 -19.34 15.81 13.41
CA THR A 534 -19.94 15.40 14.70
C THR A 534 -21.29 16.08 14.91
N LEU A 535 -21.40 17.39 14.65
CA LEU A 535 -22.65 18.13 14.76
C LEU A 535 -23.73 17.61 13.80
N THR A 536 -23.37 17.35 12.54
CA THR A 536 -24.31 16.77 11.56
C THR A 536 -24.73 15.35 11.95
N THR A 537 -23.87 14.56 12.55
CA THR A 537 -24.16 13.21 13.04
C THR A 537 -25.09 13.26 14.26
N VAL A 538 -24.87 14.18 15.19
CA VAL A 538 -25.78 14.44 16.32
C VAL A 538 -27.16 14.85 15.82
N LEU A 539 -27.22 15.78 14.86
CA LEU A 539 -28.49 16.25 14.28
C LEU A 539 -29.23 15.11 13.57
N GLN A 540 -28.54 14.30 12.77
CA GLN A 540 -29.12 13.14 12.09
C GLN A 540 -29.62 12.11 13.10
N THR A 541 -28.88 11.85 14.17
CA THR A 541 -29.28 10.92 15.24
C THR A 541 -30.53 11.42 15.97
N ALA A 542 -30.62 12.73 16.24
CA ALA A 542 -31.77 13.34 16.88
C ALA A 542 -33.06 13.24 16.05
N LEU A 543 -32.96 13.18 14.73
CA LEU A 543 -34.10 13.01 13.83
C LEU A 543 -34.64 11.57 13.77
N ASN A 544 -33.81 10.60 14.18
CA ASN A 544 -34.23 9.20 14.19
C ASN A 544 -35.24 8.95 15.32
N PRO A 545 -36.21 8.01 15.15
CA PRO A 545 -37.10 7.63 16.22
C PRO A 545 -36.34 7.01 17.37
N ALA A 546 -36.62 7.41 18.60
CA ALA A 546 -36.01 6.80 19.78
C ALA A 546 -36.43 5.32 19.85
N PRO A 547 -35.51 4.39 20.01
CA PRO A 547 -35.84 2.99 20.24
C PRO A 547 -36.67 2.84 21.52
N PRO A 548 -37.62 1.89 21.56
CA PRO A 548 -38.42 1.64 22.76
C PRO A 548 -37.60 1.11 23.94
N ASP A 549 -36.44 0.52 23.66
CA ASP A 549 -35.53 0.00 24.67
C ASP A 549 -34.56 1.08 25.18
N PRO A 550 -34.51 1.37 26.50
CA PRO A 550 -33.63 2.40 27.05
C PRO A 550 -32.14 2.17 26.79
N MET A 551 -31.70 0.89 26.73
CA MET A 551 -30.32 0.56 26.41
C MET A 551 -29.99 0.83 24.95
N GLN A 552 -30.88 0.46 24.04
CA GLN A 552 -30.74 0.78 22.61
C GLN A 552 -30.76 2.29 22.38
N ALA A 553 -31.60 3.04 23.11
CA ALA A 553 -31.62 4.49 23.07
C ALA A 553 -30.29 5.11 23.50
N LYS A 554 -29.66 4.60 24.56
CA LYS A 554 -28.30 5.04 24.97
C LYS A 554 -27.24 4.69 23.93
N LEU A 555 -27.26 3.46 23.40
CA LEU A 555 -26.30 3.02 22.36
C LEU A 555 -26.46 3.84 21.09
N MET A 556 -27.68 4.23 20.70
CA MET A 556 -27.94 5.08 19.54
C MET A 556 -27.22 6.43 19.64
N TRP A 557 -26.95 6.94 20.85
CA TRP A 557 -26.22 8.18 21.06
C TRP A 557 -24.71 7.97 21.28
N ILE A 558 -24.34 6.98 22.08
CA ILE A 558 -22.93 6.75 22.46
C ILE A 558 -22.12 6.31 21.23
N MET A 559 -22.65 5.39 20.42
CA MET A 559 -21.89 4.81 19.31
C MET A 559 -21.50 5.86 18.23
N PRO A 560 -22.40 6.70 17.69
CA PRO A 560 -22.02 7.72 16.73
C PRO A 560 -21.03 8.75 17.28
N LEU A 561 -21.17 9.13 18.55
CA LEU A 561 -20.23 10.04 19.21
C LEU A 561 -18.84 9.44 19.38
N ALA A 562 -18.76 8.17 19.77
CA ALA A 562 -17.49 7.45 19.86
C ALA A 562 -16.81 7.34 18.49
N PHE A 563 -17.59 7.02 17.44
CA PHE A 563 -17.09 7.02 16.07
C PHE A 563 -16.62 8.40 15.60
N SER A 564 -17.27 9.48 16.05
CA SER A 564 -16.89 10.84 15.65
C SER A 564 -15.47 11.20 16.08
N VAL A 565 -14.98 10.67 17.19
CA VAL A 565 -13.59 10.88 17.65
C VAL A 565 -12.58 10.31 16.66
N MET A 566 -12.89 9.20 16.03
CA MET A 566 -12.00 8.57 15.04
C MET A 566 -11.82 9.45 13.79
N PHE A 567 -12.83 10.25 13.41
CA PHE A 567 -12.78 11.09 12.22
C PHE A 567 -11.81 12.26 12.31
N PHE A 568 -11.31 12.59 13.51
CA PHE A 568 -10.22 13.55 13.66
C PHE A 568 -8.91 13.07 13.01
N PHE A 569 -8.73 11.76 12.90
CA PHE A 569 -7.53 11.15 12.29
C PHE A 569 -7.71 10.82 10.81
N PHE A 570 -8.89 11.01 10.25
CA PHE A 570 -9.17 10.65 8.86
C PHE A 570 -8.90 11.81 7.89
N PRO A 571 -8.58 11.49 6.62
CA PRO A 571 -8.43 12.50 5.57
C PRO A 571 -9.64 13.42 5.44
N SER A 572 -9.39 14.70 5.23
CA SER A 572 -10.43 15.74 5.09
C SER A 572 -11.47 15.42 4.02
N GLY A 573 -11.05 14.78 2.92
CA GLY A 573 -11.96 14.35 1.84
C GLY A 573 -12.99 13.32 2.30
N LEU A 574 -12.60 12.39 3.18
CA LEU A 574 -13.51 11.39 3.74
C LEU A 574 -14.50 12.03 4.73
N VAL A 575 -14.02 12.96 5.55
CA VAL A 575 -14.87 13.73 6.47
C VAL A 575 -15.87 14.57 5.68
N LEU A 576 -15.45 15.20 4.59
CA LEU A 576 -16.31 15.96 3.68
C LEU A 576 -17.39 15.08 3.05
N TYR A 577 -17.02 13.89 2.57
CA TYR A 577 -17.98 12.90 2.10
C TYR A 577 -19.05 12.62 3.17
N TRP A 578 -18.64 12.37 4.41
CA TRP A 578 -19.56 12.05 5.51
C TRP A 578 -20.49 13.22 5.84
N ILE A 579 -19.97 14.45 5.95
CA ILE A 579 -20.76 15.67 6.16
C ILE A 579 -21.82 15.80 5.08
N THR A 580 -21.41 15.71 3.81
CA THR A 580 -22.32 15.84 2.66
C THR A 580 -23.41 14.77 2.69
N ASN A 581 -23.03 13.52 2.99
CA ASN A 581 -23.96 12.41 3.14
C ASN A 581 -24.97 12.64 4.27
N ASN A 582 -24.54 13.14 5.43
CA ASN A 582 -25.40 13.47 6.56
C ASN A 582 -26.38 14.60 6.21
N VAL A 583 -25.87 15.70 5.66
CA VAL A 583 -26.71 16.86 5.28
C VAL A 583 -27.79 16.46 4.29
N LEU A 584 -27.44 15.71 3.25
CA LEU A 584 -28.41 15.22 2.27
C LEU A 584 -29.41 14.21 2.88
N SER A 585 -28.95 13.36 3.81
CA SER A 585 -29.82 12.41 4.52
C SER A 585 -30.82 13.15 5.40
N ILE A 586 -30.38 14.18 6.15
CA ILE A 586 -31.20 15.03 6.98
C ILE A 586 -32.27 15.73 6.11
N ALA A 587 -31.85 16.34 5.02
CA ALA A 587 -32.76 17.00 4.08
C ALA A 587 -33.79 16.03 3.49
N GLN A 588 -33.35 14.86 3.05
CA GLN A 588 -34.22 13.82 2.49
C GLN A 588 -35.21 13.29 3.53
N GLN A 589 -34.75 13.00 4.74
CA GLN A 589 -35.60 12.54 5.85
C GLN A 589 -36.61 13.61 6.26
N TRP A 590 -36.20 14.88 6.32
CA TRP A 590 -37.06 15.99 6.64
C TRP A 590 -38.22 16.12 5.63
N VAL A 591 -37.90 16.14 4.33
CA VAL A 591 -38.89 16.22 3.26
C VAL A 591 -39.88 15.05 3.29
N ILE A 592 -39.39 13.83 3.50
CA ILE A 592 -40.22 12.64 3.52
C ILE A 592 -41.14 12.64 4.75
N ASN A 593 -40.62 12.95 5.93
CA ASN A 593 -41.40 12.99 7.17
C ASN A 593 -42.50 14.05 7.10
N THR A 594 -42.18 15.24 6.57
CA THR A 594 -43.19 16.31 6.37
C THR A 594 -44.28 15.88 5.42
N ARG A 595 -43.97 15.24 4.28
CA ARG A 595 -44.94 14.71 3.32
C ARG A 595 -45.82 13.57 3.88
N MET A 596 -45.30 12.85 4.88
CA MET A 596 -46.05 11.78 5.57
C MET A 596 -46.92 12.29 6.72
N GLY A 597 -46.94 13.59 6.99
CA GLY A 597 -47.68 14.17 8.12
C GLY A 597 -47.10 13.86 9.50
N VAL A 598 -45.88 13.37 9.55
CA VAL A 598 -45.12 13.09 10.77
C VAL A 598 -43.99 14.11 10.88
N PRO A 599 -44.22 15.31 11.41
CA PRO A 599 -43.23 16.36 11.42
C PRO A 599 -41.95 15.89 12.15
N PRO A 600 -40.79 16.28 11.66
CA PRO A 600 -39.53 15.93 12.30
C PRO A 600 -39.49 16.51 13.72
N GLN A 601 -39.19 15.67 14.68
CA GLN A 601 -39.02 16.05 16.08
C GLN A 601 -37.59 15.65 16.47
N PHE A 602 -36.91 16.54 17.21
CA PHE A 602 -35.59 16.25 17.73
C PHE A 602 -35.73 15.46 19.04
N ASN A 603 -35.36 14.20 18.99
CA ASN A 603 -35.30 13.32 20.16
C ASN A 603 -33.95 13.46 20.82
N LEU A 604 -33.75 14.51 21.62
CA LEU A 604 -32.53 14.67 22.41
C LEU A 604 -32.49 13.69 23.57
N PRO A 605 -31.31 13.20 23.98
CA PRO A 605 -31.18 12.31 25.13
C PRO A 605 -31.63 13.06 26.38
N LYS A 606 -32.52 12.45 27.13
CA LYS A 606 -32.80 12.87 28.53
C LYS A 606 -31.79 12.13 29.39
N PHE A 607 -30.73 12.84 29.80
CA PHE A 607 -29.72 12.32 30.74
C PHE A 607 -30.28 12.21 32.14
#